data_ec5fc50a8eaeeb4ae3e94f5a3a6a65fd
#
_entry.id   ec5fc50a8eaeeb4ae3e94f5a3a6a65fd
#
_cell.length_a   1.000
_cell.length_b   1.000
_cell.length_c   1.000
_cell.angle_alpha   90.00
_cell.angle_beta   90.00
_cell.angle_gamma   90.00
#
_symmetry.space_group_name_H-M   'P 1'
#
loop_
_entity.id
_entity.type
_entity.pdbx_description
1 polymer ?
#
loop_
_entity_poly.entity_id
_entity_poly.type
_entity_poly.pdbx_seq_one_letter_code
_entity_poly.pdbx_strand_id
1 'polypeptide(L)'
;MQSTTLTHAKLRLSESNVRKANGDAGLEALAASIAEHGLLQPLIVSPSAGKKTLYDVHAGGRRWRAIGLLIERGVLPKDYAIDVRLCENEDAAAREISLAENLIREAMTPADEARAYRDIVAGGADAEAVARRFGVTVRHVQGRLRLADLAEPIFAALATGEITLDVAMAYGSTGDRERQAAAWERLS
;
A
#
# COMPACT_ATOMS: atom_id res chain seq x y z
N MET A 1 8.43 20.80 3.64
CA MET A 1 7.44 20.13 2.77
C MET A 1 6.21 21.00 2.68
N GLN A 2 5.68 21.23 1.48
CA GLN A 2 4.57 22.15 1.24
C GLN A 2 3.44 21.41 0.50
N SER A 3 2.21 21.54 0.98
CA SER A 3 1.03 21.08 0.23
C SER A 3 0.64 22.17 -0.77
N THR A 4 0.43 21.78 -2.02
CA THR A 4 0.02 22.67 -3.11
C THR A 4 -0.74 21.88 -4.16
N THR A 5 -1.22 22.55 -5.20
CA THR A 5 -1.89 21.91 -6.32
C THR A 5 -1.10 22.13 -7.61
N LEU A 6 -1.08 21.12 -8.48
CA LEU A 6 -0.46 21.17 -9.80
C LEU A 6 -1.42 20.58 -10.85
N THR A 7 -1.29 21.05 -12.09
CA THR A 7 -2.02 20.44 -13.21
C THR A 7 -1.31 19.19 -13.71
N HIS A 8 -2.06 18.26 -14.32
CA HIS A 8 -1.51 17.01 -14.87
C HIS A 8 -0.35 17.25 -15.85
N ALA A 9 -0.43 18.30 -16.67
CA ALA A 9 0.61 18.66 -17.65
C ALA A 9 1.95 19.06 -17.01
N LYS A 10 1.98 19.46 -15.74
CA LYS A 10 3.20 19.79 -15.00
C LYS A 10 3.83 18.58 -14.30
N LEU A 11 3.21 17.42 -14.38
CA LEU A 11 3.61 16.20 -13.70
C LEU A 11 4.11 15.15 -14.68
N ARG A 12 5.16 14.44 -14.33
CA ARG A 12 5.64 13.24 -15.05
C ARG A 12 6.06 12.17 -14.05
N LEU A 13 6.04 10.91 -14.47
CA LEU A 13 6.54 9.84 -13.61
C LEU A 13 8.06 9.93 -13.46
N SER A 14 8.55 9.84 -12.22
CA SER A 14 9.97 9.68 -11.92
C SER A 14 10.49 8.34 -12.46
N GLU A 15 11.75 8.30 -12.89
CA GLU A 15 12.42 7.06 -13.30
C GLU A 15 12.59 6.08 -12.13
N SER A 16 12.71 6.59 -10.92
CA SER A 16 12.79 5.83 -9.68
C SER A 16 11.44 5.28 -9.20
N ASN A 17 10.33 5.59 -9.89
CA ASN A 17 9.01 5.06 -9.54
C ASN A 17 8.95 3.56 -9.83
N VAL A 18 9.28 2.76 -8.82
CA VAL A 18 9.54 1.29 -8.89
C VAL A 18 8.33 0.46 -9.35
N ARG A 19 7.12 1.00 -9.37
CA ARG A 19 5.90 0.28 -9.79
C ARG A 19 5.63 0.35 -11.29
N LYS A 20 6.65 0.04 -12.11
CA LYS A 20 6.50 -0.03 -13.58
C LYS A 20 5.73 -1.29 -14.06
N ALA A 21 5.60 -2.32 -13.23
CA ALA A 21 5.29 -3.67 -13.70
C ALA A 21 3.82 -4.10 -13.69
N ASN A 22 2.89 -3.39 -13.05
CA ASN A 22 1.46 -3.79 -13.01
C ASN A 22 0.54 -2.59 -13.33
N GLY A 23 0.77 -1.97 -14.49
CA GLY A 23 0.22 -0.67 -14.83
C GLY A 23 -1.30 -0.56 -14.84
N ASP A 24 -2.02 -1.52 -15.38
CA ASP A 24 -3.42 -1.32 -15.77
C ASP A 24 -4.46 -2.11 -14.98
N ALA A 25 -4.04 -3.14 -14.22
CA ALA A 25 -4.98 -3.87 -13.37
C ALA A 25 -5.63 -2.95 -12.32
N GLY A 26 -6.95 -2.76 -12.41
CA GLY A 26 -7.74 -1.91 -11.52
C GLY A 26 -7.55 -0.40 -11.74
N LEU A 27 -6.97 0.05 -12.86
CA LEU A 27 -6.84 1.47 -13.17
C LEU A 27 -8.21 2.11 -13.42
N GLU A 28 -9.11 1.40 -14.09
CA GLU A 28 -10.49 1.83 -14.35
C GLU A 28 -11.29 2.02 -13.06
N ALA A 29 -11.20 1.07 -12.12
CA ALA A 29 -11.85 1.18 -10.83
C ALA A 29 -11.31 2.36 -10.01
N LEU A 30 -10.00 2.60 -10.07
CA LEU A 30 -9.38 3.76 -9.43
C LEU A 30 -9.80 5.07 -10.09
N ALA A 31 -9.92 5.11 -11.42
CA ALA A 31 -10.40 6.28 -12.15
C ALA A 31 -11.86 6.58 -11.77
N ALA A 32 -12.73 5.58 -11.74
CA ALA A 32 -14.12 5.73 -11.30
C ALA A 32 -14.20 6.28 -9.87
N SER A 33 -13.40 5.75 -8.94
CA SER A 33 -13.34 6.25 -7.56
C SER A 33 -12.86 7.71 -7.48
N ILE A 34 -11.86 8.09 -8.29
CA ILE A 34 -11.39 9.49 -8.33
C ILE A 34 -12.43 10.43 -8.95
N ALA A 35 -13.18 9.97 -9.94
CA ALA A 35 -14.26 10.75 -10.53
C ALA A 35 -15.39 11.05 -9.54
N GLU A 36 -15.70 10.08 -8.65
CA GLU A 36 -16.78 10.17 -7.68
C GLU A 36 -16.38 10.92 -6.40
N HIS A 37 -15.19 10.61 -5.86
CA HIS A 37 -14.78 11.08 -4.52
C HIS A 37 -13.63 12.10 -4.57
N GLY A 38 -13.09 12.39 -5.74
CA GLY A 38 -11.87 13.19 -5.86
C GLY A 38 -10.60 12.43 -5.46
N LEU A 39 -9.48 13.15 -5.39
CA LEU A 39 -8.19 12.60 -4.99
C LEU A 39 -8.05 12.57 -3.47
N LEU A 40 -8.31 11.44 -2.82
CA LEU A 40 -8.27 11.30 -1.37
C LEU A 40 -6.86 11.39 -0.77
N GLN A 41 -5.83 11.06 -1.55
CA GLN A 41 -4.44 11.09 -1.11
C GLN A 41 -3.58 11.86 -2.12
N PRO A 42 -2.82 12.87 -1.69
CA PRO A 42 -1.98 13.66 -2.57
C PRO A 42 -0.87 12.81 -3.21
N LEU A 43 -0.34 13.29 -4.34
CA LEU A 43 0.87 12.75 -4.94
C LEU A 43 2.09 13.30 -4.21
N ILE A 44 3.20 12.54 -4.16
CA ILE A 44 4.49 13.04 -3.67
C ILE A 44 5.35 13.37 -4.88
N VAL A 45 5.80 14.63 -4.95
CA VAL A 45 6.52 15.16 -6.10
C VAL A 45 7.73 15.98 -5.69
N SER A 46 8.74 16.07 -6.58
CA SER A 46 9.83 17.04 -6.46
C SER A 46 10.05 17.77 -7.78
N PRO A 47 10.72 18.95 -7.76
CA PRO A 47 11.10 19.62 -8.99
C PRO A 47 11.95 18.72 -9.88
N SER A 48 11.66 18.69 -11.17
CA SER A 48 12.38 17.87 -12.14
C SER A 48 13.75 18.48 -12.44
N ALA A 49 14.80 17.67 -12.39
CA ALA A 49 16.15 18.10 -12.74
C ALA A 49 16.19 18.70 -14.17
N GLY A 50 16.71 19.92 -14.29
CA GLY A 50 16.87 20.61 -15.58
C GLY A 50 15.63 21.18 -16.23
N LYS A 51 14.44 21.05 -15.63
CA LYS A 51 13.18 21.58 -16.18
C LYS A 51 12.37 22.34 -15.11
N LYS A 52 12.52 23.66 -15.06
CA LYS A 52 11.92 24.54 -14.02
C LYS A 52 10.38 24.48 -13.88
N THR A 53 9.66 23.90 -14.84
CA THR A 53 8.19 23.87 -14.86
C THR A 53 7.59 22.50 -14.69
N LEU A 54 8.43 21.44 -14.56
CA LEU A 54 7.98 20.06 -14.43
C LEU A 54 8.35 19.49 -13.06
N TYR A 55 7.51 18.58 -12.60
CA TYR A 55 7.70 17.89 -11.34
C TYR A 55 7.66 16.37 -11.54
N ASP A 56 8.57 15.68 -10.90
CA ASP A 56 8.68 14.22 -10.94
C ASP A 56 7.81 13.59 -9.86
N VAL A 57 6.91 12.68 -10.25
CA VAL A 57 6.02 11.96 -9.35
C VAL A 57 6.75 10.73 -8.80
N HIS A 58 7.09 10.76 -7.51
CA HIS A 58 7.76 9.66 -6.81
C HIS A 58 6.79 8.67 -6.19
N ALA A 59 5.63 9.15 -5.68
CA ALA A 59 4.55 8.29 -5.20
C ALA A 59 3.18 8.73 -5.74
N GLY A 60 2.31 7.74 -5.98
CA GLY A 60 0.99 7.98 -6.56
C GLY A 60 0.92 7.86 -8.09
N GLY A 61 1.86 7.19 -8.74
CA GLY A 61 1.90 7.03 -10.20
C GLY A 61 0.62 6.43 -10.79
N ARG A 62 -0.06 5.49 -10.10
CA ARG A 62 -1.36 4.97 -10.53
C ARG A 62 -2.45 6.05 -10.50
N ARG A 63 -2.50 6.88 -9.46
CA ARG A 63 -3.44 8.01 -9.34
C ARG A 63 -3.20 9.04 -10.44
N TRP A 64 -1.94 9.36 -10.74
CA TRP A 64 -1.57 10.24 -11.83
C TRP A 64 -2.06 9.69 -13.19
N ARG A 65 -1.88 8.39 -13.48
CA ARG A 65 -2.40 7.76 -14.72
C ARG A 65 -3.93 7.77 -14.76
N ALA A 66 -4.61 7.45 -13.64
CA ALA A 66 -6.07 7.47 -13.57
C ALA A 66 -6.64 8.87 -13.85
N ILE A 67 -6.02 9.92 -13.32
CA ILE A 67 -6.39 11.31 -13.61
C ILE A 67 -6.15 11.64 -15.09
N GLY A 68 -5.02 11.21 -15.67
CA GLY A 68 -4.74 11.35 -17.10
C GLY A 68 -5.83 10.73 -17.97
N LEU A 69 -6.25 9.50 -17.63
CA LEU A 69 -7.35 8.81 -18.31
C LEU A 69 -8.68 9.57 -18.23
N LEU A 70 -9.00 10.14 -17.06
CA LEU A 70 -10.22 10.93 -16.87
C LEU A 70 -10.18 12.25 -17.67
N ILE A 71 -9.01 12.88 -17.78
CA ILE A 71 -8.81 14.08 -18.59
C ILE A 71 -8.95 13.74 -20.09
N GLU A 72 -8.34 12.64 -20.54
CA GLU A 72 -8.46 12.18 -21.93
C GLU A 72 -9.90 11.87 -22.32
N ARG A 73 -10.70 11.35 -21.40
CA ARG A 73 -12.12 11.05 -21.59
C ARG A 73 -13.04 12.29 -21.43
N GLY A 74 -12.48 13.43 -21.07
CA GLY A 74 -13.25 14.66 -20.83
C GLY A 74 -14.10 14.65 -19.55
N VAL A 75 -13.86 13.69 -18.64
CA VAL A 75 -14.53 13.62 -17.32
C VAL A 75 -13.96 14.69 -16.38
N LEU A 76 -12.64 14.90 -16.43
CA LEU A 76 -11.97 16.00 -15.71
C LEU A 76 -11.45 17.05 -16.68
N PRO A 77 -11.46 18.33 -16.30
CA PRO A 77 -10.90 19.40 -17.13
C PRO A 77 -9.37 19.29 -17.20
N LYS A 78 -8.76 19.83 -18.28
CA LYS A 78 -7.30 19.80 -18.49
C LYS A 78 -6.50 20.55 -17.42
N ASP A 79 -7.11 21.50 -16.77
CA ASP A 79 -6.56 22.32 -15.68
C ASP A 79 -6.96 21.81 -14.29
N TYR A 80 -7.49 20.57 -14.21
CA TYR A 80 -7.83 19.94 -12.92
C TYR A 80 -6.68 20.06 -11.91
N ALA A 81 -7.00 20.64 -10.74
CA ALA A 81 -6.05 20.88 -9.67
C ALA A 81 -5.78 19.57 -8.89
N ILE A 82 -4.60 19.01 -9.06
CA ILE A 82 -4.16 17.77 -8.41
C ILE A 82 -3.43 18.15 -7.13
N ASP A 83 -3.90 17.64 -6.00
CA ASP A 83 -3.23 17.80 -4.71
C ASP A 83 -1.89 17.08 -4.70
N VAL A 84 -0.83 17.81 -4.35
CA VAL A 84 0.52 17.27 -4.28
C VAL A 84 1.22 17.70 -2.99
N ARG A 85 2.09 16.84 -2.49
CA ARG A 85 3.11 17.16 -1.49
C ARG A 85 4.41 17.42 -2.21
N LEU A 86 4.83 18.68 -2.19
CA LEU A 86 6.07 19.13 -2.82
C LEU A 86 7.25 18.94 -1.87
N CYS A 87 8.19 18.10 -2.28
CA CYS A 87 9.49 17.90 -1.65
C CYS A 87 10.56 18.74 -2.36
N GLU A 88 11.62 19.10 -1.65
CA GLU A 88 12.69 19.95 -2.21
C GLU A 88 13.47 19.24 -3.33
N ASN A 89 13.65 17.93 -3.20
CA ASN A 89 14.40 17.09 -4.13
C ASN A 89 13.96 15.62 -4.02
N GLU A 90 14.56 14.75 -4.83
CA GLU A 90 14.28 13.30 -4.86
C GLU A 90 14.60 12.62 -3.51
N ASP A 91 15.69 12.98 -2.85
CA ASP A 91 16.06 12.40 -1.55
C ASP A 91 15.05 12.76 -0.46
N ALA A 92 14.52 13.98 -0.49
CA ALA A 92 13.45 14.40 0.42
C ALA A 92 12.15 13.65 0.13
N ALA A 93 11.83 13.41 -1.13
CA ALA A 93 10.66 12.59 -1.53
C ALA A 93 10.82 11.14 -1.09
N ALA A 94 12.01 10.55 -1.24
CA ALA A 94 12.30 9.19 -0.80
C ALA A 94 12.16 9.04 0.73
N ARG A 95 12.66 10.02 1.50
CA ARG A 95 12.50 10.06 2.97
C ARG A 95 11.03 10.15 3.38
N GLU A 96 10.25 10.98 2.72
CA GLU A 96 8.81 11.14 3.00
C GLU A 96 8.03 9.85 2.72
N ILE A 97 8.30 9.18 1.61
CA ILE A 97 7.70 7.90 1.27
C ILE A 97 8.03 6.85 2.33
N SER A 98 9.31 6.77 2.72
CA SER A 98 9.78 5.85 3.75
C SER A 98 9.13 6.14 5.11
N LEU A 99 8.99 7.41 5.49
CA LEU A 99 8.33 7.81 6.73
C LEU A 99 6.84 7.43 6.72
N ALA A 100 6.14 7.71 5.62
CA ALA A 100 4.72 7.35 5.47
C ALA A 100 4.51 5.83 5.51
N GLU A 101 5.39 5.04 4.87
CA GLU A 101 5.36 3.58 4.93
C GLU A 101 5.62 3.07 6.36
N ASN A 102 6.56 3.67 7.10
CA ASN A 102 6.86 3.31 8.47
C ASN A 102 5.70 3.64 9.42
N LEU A 103 5.07 4.81 9.28
CA LEU A 103 3.90 5.17 10.08
C LEU A 103 2.73 4.21 9.88
N ILE A 104 2.47 3.82 8.64
CA ILE A 104 1.43 2.82 8.32
C ILE A 104 1.79 1.47 8.98
N ARG A 105 3.05 1.09 8.94
CA ARG A 105 3.53 -0.17 9.55
C ARG A 105 3.40 -0.18 11.08
N GLU A 106 3.74 0.93 11.74
CA GLU A 106 3.61 1.04 13.21
C GLU A 106 2.15 0.98 13.68
N ALA A 107 1.21 1.37 12.81
CA ALA A 107 -0.22 1.31 13.09
C ALA A 107 -0.87 -0.04 12.74
N MET A 108 -0.16 -0.95 12.03
CA MET A 108 -0.71 -2.24 11.63
C MET A 108 -0.72 -3.22 12.80
N THR A 109 -1.88 -3.85 13.01
CA THR A 109 -1.98 -4.98 13.92
C THR A 109 -1.33 -6.24 13.31
N PRO A 110 -0.98 -7.26 14.13
CA PRO A 110 -0.51 -8.54 13.60
C PRO A 110 -1.43 -9.19 12.56
N ALA A 111 -2.74 -9.00 12.69
CA ALA A 111 -3.73 -9.49 11.73
C ALA A 111 -3.68 -8.69 10.42
N ASP A 112 -3.50 -7.36 10.49
CA ASP A 112 -3.35 -6.51 9.29
C ASP A 112 -2.05 -6.83 8.54
N GLU A 113 -0.94 -7.04 9.26
CA GLU A 113 0.32 -7.48 8.65
C GLU A 113 0.14 -8.83 7.93
N ALA A 114 -0.54 -9.80 8.58
CA ALA A 114 -0.80 -11.11 8.01
C ALA A 114 -1.60 -11.03 6.70
N ARG A 115 -2.66 -10.22 6.67
CA ARG A 115 -3.46 -9.97 5.45
C ARG A 115 -2.63 -9.31 4.35
N ALA A 116 -1.93 -8.23 4.68
CA ALA A 116 -1.13 -7.48 3.71
C ALA A 116 -0.02 -8.34 3.10
N TYR A 117 0.69 -9.13 3.91
CA TYR A 117 1.76 -10.01 3.42
C TYR A 117 1.20 -11.13 2.54
N ARG A 118 0.08 -11.73 2.92
CA ARG A 118 -0.61 -12.75 2.11
C ARG A 118 -1.00 -12.19 0.74
N ASP A 119 -1.60 -11.01 0.69
CA ASP A 119 -2.05 -10.40 -0.56
C ASP A 119 -0.87 -10.09 -1.50
N ILE A 120 0.27 -9.69 -0.94
CA ILE A 120 1.50 -9.43 -1.71
C ILE A 120 2.09 -10.74 -2.24
N VAL A 121 2.12 -11.79 -1.42
CA VAL A 121 2.61 -13.12 -1.84
C VAL A 121 1.68 -13.75 -2.88
N ALA A 122 0.36 -13.62 -2.71
CA ALA A 122 -0.64 -14.05 -3.71
C ALA A 122 -0.46 -13.30 -5.05
N GLY A 123 0.05 -12.06 -5.02
CA GLY A 123 0.43 -11.29 -6.19
C GLY A 123 1.76 -11.71 -6.84
N GLY A 124 2.38 -12.81 -6.37
CA GLY A 124 3.59 -13.42 -6.97
C GLY A 124 4.93 -12.98 -6.33
N ALA A 125 4.91 -12.22 -5.23
CA ALA A 125 6.13 -11.89 -4.49
C ALA A 125 6.50 -13.03 -3.53
N ASP A 126 7.82 -13.24 -3.31
CA ASP A 126 8.32 -14.13 -2.27
C ASP A 126 8.41 -13.43 -0.90
N ALA A 127 8.61 -14.23 0.16
CA ALA A 127 8.74 -13.71 1.53
C ALA A 127 9.96 -12.79 1.69
N GLU A 128 11.01 -12.95 0.89
CA GLU A 128 12.19 -12.10 0.90
C GLU A 128 11.89 -10.71 0.33
N ALA A 129 11.12 -10.64 -0.77
CA ALA A 129 10.69 -9.38 -1.35
C ALA A 129 9.77 -8.61 -0.37
N VAL A 130 8.87 -9.32 0.33
CA VAL A 130 8.03 -8.73 1.39
C VAL A 130 8.92 -8.21 2.52
N ALA A 131 9.88 -9.01 3.00
CA ALA A 131 10.79 -8.62 4.07
C ALA A 131 11.59 -7.35 3.71
N ARG A 132 12.17 -7.29 2.52
CA ARG A 132 12.86 -6.09 2.01
C ARG A 132 11.94 -4.87 1.93
N ARG A 133 10.71 -5.07 1.43
CA ARG A 133 9.74 -3.98 1.26
C ARG A 133 9.29 -3.35 2.58
N PHE A 134 9.11 -4.17 3.62
CA PHE A 134 8.65 -3.71 4.93
C PHE A 134 9.79 -3.49 5.94
N GLY A 135 11.05 -3.74 5.56
CA GLY A 135 12.21 -3.58 6.45
C GLY A 135 12.17 -4.50 7.67
N VAL A 136 11.63 -5.70 7.50
CA VAL A 136 11.52 -6.74 8.54
C VAL A 136 12.33 -7.97 8.14
N THR A 137 12.49 -8.92 9.07
CA THR A 137 13.17 -10.18 8.76
C THR A 137 12.24 -11.14 8.01
N VAL A 138 12.81 -12.03 7.19
CA VAL A 138 12.05 -13.11 6.51
C VAL A 138 11.31 -13.97 7.53
N ARG A 139 11.92 -14.23 8.69
CA ARG A 139 11.30 -14.98 9.79
C ARG A 139 10.02 -14.27 10.31
N HIS A 140 10.06 -12.95 10.42
CA HIS A 140 8.87 -12.16 10.81
C HIS A 140 7.75 -12.33 9.78
N VAL A 141 8.06 -12.18 8.48
CA VAL A 141 7.08 -12.38 7.40
C VAL A 141 6.48 -13.78 7.44
N GLN A 142 7.30 -14.82 7.56
CA GLN A 142 6.84 -16.20 7.66
C GLN A 142 5.94 -16.44 8.88
N GLY A 143 6.27 -15.82 10.02
CA GLY A 143 5.42 -15.84 11.21
C GLY A 143 4.03 -15.22 10.95
N ARG A 144 3.98 -14.09 10.26
CA ARG A 144 2.71 -13.43 9.91
C ARG A 144 1.91 -14.20 8.86
N LEU A 145 2.56 -14.80 7.88
CA LEU A 145 1.89 -15.65 6.89
C LEU A 145 1.21 -16.87 7.54
N ARG A 146 1.80 -17.46 8.57
CA ARG A 146 1.13 -18.54 9.33
C ARG A 146 -0.15 -18.06 10.02
N LEU A 147 -0.20 -16.81 10.48
CA LEU A 147 -1.45 -16.24 11.04
C LEU A 147 -2.54 -16.11 9.97
N ALA A 148 -2.17 -15.84 8.72
CA ALA A 148 -3.13 -15.77 7.61
C ALA A 148 -3.72 -17.14 7.24
N ASP A 149 -3.10 -18.23 7.71
CA ASP A 149 -3.56 -19.62 7.53
C ASP A 149 -4.41 -20.13 8.70
N LEU A 150 -4.68 -19.31 9.70
CA LEU A 150 -5.55 -19.66 10.82
C LEU A 150 -7.00 -19.92 10.36
N ALA A 151 -7.71 -20.75 11.09
CA ALA A 151 -9.16 -20.89 10.95
C ALA A 151 -9.84 -19.53 11.21
N GLU A 152 -10.89 -19.24 10.44
CA GLU A 152 -11.53 -17.92 10.44
C GLU A 152 -11.94 -17.41 11.85
N PRO A 153 -12.53 -18.22 12.75
CA PRO A 153 -12.89 -17.74 14.09
C PRO A 153 -11.67 -17.26 14.91
N ILE A 154 -10.55 -17.98 14.81
CA ILE A 154 -9.33 -17.63 15.53
C ILE A 154 -8.69 -16.38 14.94
N PHE A 155 -8.68 -16.25 13.61
CA PHE A 155 -8.16 -15.06 12.96
C PHE A 155 -9.02 -13.83 13.28
N ALA A 156 -10.35 -13.97 13.33
CA ALA A 156 -11.26 -12.91 13.72
C ALA A 156 -11.02 -12.45 15.17
N ALA A 157 -10.85 -13.39 16.11
CA ALA A 157 -10.54 -13.12 17.51
C ALA A 157 -9.18 -12.39 17.67
N LEU A 158 -8.18 -12.75 16.86
CA LEU A 158 -6.90 -12.01 16.81
C LEU A 158 -7.10 -10.59 16.27
N ALA A 159 -7.89 -10.42 15.21
CA ALA A 159 -8.11 -9.12 14.58
C ALA A 159 -8.88 -8.15 15.49
N THR A 160 -9.78 -8.66 16.33
CA THR A 160 -10.52 -7.87 17.33
C THR A 160 -9.75 -7.67 18.64
N GLY A 161 -8.60 -8.35 18.82
CA GLY A 161 -7.83 -8.29 20.05
C GLY A 161 -8.41 -9.12 21.20
N GLU A 162 -9.36 -10.01 20.92
CA GLU A 162 -9.92 -10.96 21.88
C GLU A 162 -8.88 -11.98 22.36
N ILE A 163 -7.98 -12.38 21.46
CA ILE A 163 -6.82 -13.21 21.79
C ILE A 163 -5.52 -12.48 21.49
N THR A 164 -4.47 -12.85 22.24
CA THR A 164 -3.13 -12.33 22.02
C THR A 164 -2.45 -12.99 20.82
N LEU A 165 -1.39 -12.34 20.32
CA LEU A 165 -0.56 -12.91 19.25
C LEU A 165 0.00 -14.29 19.62
N ASP A 166 0.45 -14.48 20.87
CA ASP A 166 1.03 -15.74 21.31
C ASP A 166 0.01 -16.89 21.30
N VAL A 167 -1.24 -16.60 21.70
CA VAL A 167 -2.35 -17.56 21.61
C VAL A 167 -2.65 -17.90 20.16
N ALA A 168 -2.74 -16.91 19.28
CA ALA A 168 -2.96 -17.13 17.84
C ALA A 168 -1.82 -17.97 17.22
N MET A 169 -0.57 -17.69 17.59
CA MET A 169 0.59 -18.46 17.12
C MET A 169 0.57 -19.91 17.63
N ALA A 170 0.06 -20.17 18.83
CA ALA A 170 -0.11 -21.53 19.36
C ALA A 170 -1.10 -22.34 18.50
N TYR A 171 -2.24 -21.75 18.12
CA TYR A 171 -3.17 -22.38 17.18
C TYR A 171 -2.53 -22.60 15.80
N GLY A 172 -1.73 -21.65 15.32
CA GLY A 172 -1.00 -21.72 14.05
C GLY A 172 0.20 -22.68 14.05
N SER A 173 0.45 -23.42 15.14
CA SER A 173 1.48 -24.47 15.18
C SER A 173 1.14 -25.67 14.30
N THR A 174 -0.13 -25.88 13.98
CA THR A 174 -0.60 -26.84 12.98
C THR A 174 -1.18 -26.09 11.78
N GLY A 175 -0.93 -26.57 10.55
CA GLY A 175 -1.57 -26.05 9.34
C GLY A 175 -2.98 -26.59 9.09
N ASP A 176 -3.49 -27.45 9.97
CA ASP A 176 -4.80 -28.09 9.85
C ASP A 176 -5.89 -27.19 10.46
N ARG A 177 -6.64 -26.52 9.61
CA ARG A 177 -7.71 -25.58 10.01
C ARG A 177 -8.88 -26.27 10.72
N GLU A 178 -9.15 -27.53 10.42
CA GLU A 178 -10.23 -28.26 11.08
C GLU A 178 -9.84 -28.56 12.53
N ARG A 179 -8.59 -28.98 12.76
CA ARG A 179 -8.06 -29.15 14.12
C ARG A 179 -7.98 -27.86 14.90
N GLN A 180 -7.62 -26.77 14.25
CA GLN A 180 -7.60 -25.44 14.87
C GLN A 180 -9.02 -25.05 15.32
N ALA A 181 -10.04 -25.18 14.44
CA ALA A 181 -11.42 -24.86 14.75
C ALA A 181 -11.99 -25.75 15.87
N ALA A 182 -11.72 -27.06 15.84
CA ALA A 182 -12.14 -27.98 16.91
C ALA A 182 -11.48 -27.67 18.27
N ALA A 183 -10.22 -27.20 18.26
CA ALA A 183 -9.56 -26.75 19.47
C ALA A 183 -10.15 -25.45 19.99
N TRP A 184 -10.48 -24.51 19.10
CA TRP A 184 -11.13 -23.26 19.44
C TRP A 184 -12.49 -23.47 20.11
N GLU A 185 -13.36 -24.30 19.55
CA GLU A 185 -14.68 -24.63 20.12
C GLU A 185 -14.63 -25.26 21.51
N ARG A 186 -13.51 -25.88 21.87
CA ARG A 186 -13.34 -26.51 23.19
C ARG A 186 -12.80 -25.57 24.25
N LEU A 187 -12.13 -24.49 23.84
CA LEU A 187 -11.35 -23.61 24.73
C LEU A 187 -11.93 -22.20 24.82
N SER A 188 -12.84 -21.83 23.89
CA SER A 188 -13.62 -20.59 23.92
C SER A 188 -14.97 -20.83 24.59
#